data_470554e8b6056d5a0b3ad5931abb9d49
#
_entry.id   470554e8b6056d5a0b3ad5931abb9d49
#
_cell.length_a   1.000
_cell.length_b   1.000
_cell.length_c   1.000
_cell.angle_alpha   90.00
_cell.angle_beta   90.00
_cell.angle_gamma   90.00
#
_symmetry.space_group_name_H-M   'P 1'
#
loop_
_entity.id
_entity.type
_entity.pdbx_description
1 polymer ?
#
loop_
_entity_poly.entity_id
_entity_poly.type
_entity_poly.pdbx_seq_one_letter_code
_entity_poly.pdbx_strand_id
1 'polypeptide(L)'
;VKMADEAVKISDSYLNSKEIIKAALDTGAEAIHPGYGFLSENAKFSREVLKAGLLWVGPSARVITSMGDKLKAKDLAEKAGVPTLPMTTDPRKAKEVGYPLLIKAAAGGGGKGMRIVNSAKELNESIKAAQREAKSGFGDDRIFIEKYVPVSRHIEIQILGDSHGNIVHLGERECSIQRRHQKIIEESPSPRVDPEMREAMGKAALKLAKKLKYESAGTIEFLVDDKSGEFWFLEVNTRLQVEHPVTEATTGIDIVHEQLRLARGEILGYDQEDIGWYGSAIEARLYAEDPA
;
A
#
# COMPACT_ATOMS: atom_id res chain seq x y z
N VAL A 1 9.12 -10.77 20.65
CA VAL A 1 9.23 -10.53 22.12
C VAL A 1 10.54 -11.04 22.64
N LYS A 2 10.94 -12.31 22.39
CA LYS A 2 12.20 -12.90 22.92
C LYS A 2 13.49 -12.24 22.40
N MET A 3 13.43 -11.52 21.29
CA MET A 3 14.59 -10.83 20.68
C MET A 3 14.66 -9.35 21.07
N ALA A 4 13.64 -8.82 21.72
CA ALA A 4 13.61 -7.45 22.19
C ALA A 4 14.29 -7.34 23.58
N ASP A 5 14.95 -6.20 23.84
CA ASP A 5 15.59 -5.93 25.13
C ASP A 5 14.54 -5.78 26.24
N GLU A 6 13.37 -5.20 25.89
CA GLU A 6 12.27 -5.00 26.80
C GLU A 6 10.92 -5.26 26.13
N ALA A 7 9.93 -5.73 26.89
CA ALA A 7 8.58 -5.99 26.42
C ALA A 7 7.53 -5.43 27.37
N VAL A 8 6.66 -4.58 26.87
CA VAL A 8 5.56 -3.98 27.63
C VAL A 8 4.24 -4.59 27.21
N LYS A 9 3.50 -5.15 28.19
CA LYS A 9 2.18 -5.70 27.92
C LYS A 9 1.17 -4.58 27.71
N ILE A 10 0.49 -4.58 26.57
CA ILE A 10 -0.66 -3.74 26.30
C ILE A 10 -1.91 -4.40 26.90
N SER A 11 -2.69 -3.66 27.67
CA SER A 11 -3.81 -4.19 28.45
C SER A 11 -5.07 -4.43 27.65
N ASP A 12 -5.29 -3.62 26.56
CA ASP A 12 -6.55 -3.60 25.82
C ASP A 12 -6.34 -4.08 24.37
N SER A 13 -5.85 -3.21 23.51
CA SER A 13 -5.77 -3.48 22.08
C SER A 13 -4.58 -2.77 21.45
N TYR A 14 -3.96 -3.39 20.44
CA TYR A 14 -2.96 -2.74 19.59
C TYR A 14 -3.51 -1.53 18.79
N LEU A 15 -4.81 -1.24 18.91
CA LEU A 15 -5.45 -0.01 18.41
C LEU A 15 -5.50 1.11 19.45
N ASN A 16 -5.05 0.87 20.69
CA ASN A 16 -5.01 1.87 21.76
C ASN A 16 -3.75 2.74 21.65
N SER A 17 -3.83 3.82 20.86
CA SER A 17 -2.70 4.73 20.61
C SER A 17 -2.12 5.34 21.89
N LYS A 18 -2.97 5.64 22.90
CA LYS A 18 -2.53 6.27 24.15
C LYS A 18 -1.64 5.33 24.96
N GLU A 19 -2.03 4.05 25.05
CA GLU A 19 -1.29 3.06 25.79
C GLU A 19 0.05 2.74 25.12
N ILE A 20 0.08 2.65 23.79
CA ILE A 20 1.31 2.45 23.01
C ILE A 20 2.29 3.63 23.20
N ILE A 21 1.82 4.86 23.11
CA ILE A 21 2.66 6.05 23.31
C ILE A 21 3.17 6.10 24.77
N LYS A 22 2.28 5.81 25.73
CA LYS A 22 2.69 5.74 27.15
C LYS A 22 3.79 4.70 27.36
N ALA A 23 3.63 3.50 26.81
CA ALA A 23 4.64 2.45 26.91
C ALA A 23 6.00 2.90 26.32
N ALA A 24 6.00 3.56 25.17
CA ALA A 24 7.21 4.09 24.55
C ALA A 24 7.90 5.14 25.45
N LEU A 25 7.14 6.07 26.06
CA LEU A 25 7.68 7.07 26.96
C LEU A 25 8.20 6.47 28.27
N ASP A 26 7.49 5.51 28.85
CA ASP A 26 7.87 4.84 30.11
C ASP A 26 9.17 4.04 29.97
N THR A 27 9.44 3.49 28.78
CA THR A 27 10.66 2.72 28.46
C THR A 27 11.81 3.58 27.93
N GLY A 28 11.61 4.88 27.75
CA GLY A 28 12.61 5.79 27.20
C GLY A 28 12.87 5.58 25.71
N ALA A 29 11.93 5.00 24.97
CA ALA A 29 12.05 4.87 23.53
C ALA A 29 12.09 6.26 22.86
N GLU A 30 12.89 6.41 21.81
CA GLU A 30 13.03 7.67 21.05
C GLU A 30 12.12 7.70 19.82
N ALA A 31 11.66 6.54 19.35
CA ALA A 31 10.89 6.38 18.12
C ALA A 31 9.81 5.31 18.24
N ILE A 32 8.78 5.39 17.41
CA ILE A 32 7.83 4.31 17.18
C ILE A 32 7.87 3.89 15.72
N HIS A 33 8.23 2.62 15.48
CA HIS A 33 8.05 1.94 14.20
C HIS A 33 6.70 1.21 14.22
N PRO A 34 5.74 1.60 13.37
CA PRO A 34 4.38 1.05 13.47
C PRO A 34 4.23 -0.37 12.88
N GLY A 35 5.26 -0.88 12.22
CA GLY A 35 5.20 -2.15 11.50
C GLY A 35 4.19 -2.09 10.35
N TYR A 36 3.31 -3.09 10.30
CA TYR A 36 2.20 -3.19 9.34
C TYR A 36 0.91 -3.57 10.06
N GLY A 37 -0.24 -3.26 9.46
CA GLY A 37 -1.56 -3.45 10.09
C GLY A 37 -1.82 -2.46 11.25
N PHE A 38 -2.84 -2.73 12.06
CA PHE A 38 -3.23 -1.94 13.23
C PHE A 38 -3.21 -0.42 13.00
N LEU A 39 -2.25 0.29 13.58
CA LEU A 39 -2.12 1.75 13.53
C LEU A 39 -1.10 2.26 12.49
N SER A 40 -0.49 1.37 11.68
CA SER A 40 0.56 1.75 10.73
C SER A 40 0.11 2.77 9.67
N GLU A 41 -1.16 2.74 9.29
CA GLU A 41 -1.76 3.68 8.33
C GLU A 41 -2.76 4.65 9.01
N ASN A 42 -2.56 4.89 10.32
CA ASN A 42 -3.40 5.81 11.09
C ASN A 42 -2.75 7.18 11.22
N ALA A 43 -3.21 8.14 10.42
CA ALA A 43 -2.69 9.51 10.43
C ALA A 43 -2.86 10.25 11.76
N LYS A 44 -3.86 9.89 12.56
CA LYS A 44 -4.05 10.46 13.90
C LYS A 44 -2.97 9.95 14.84
N PHE A 45 -2.69 8.66 14.83
CA PHE A 45 -1.62 8.04 15.63
C PHE A 45 -0.26 8.64 15.28
N SER A 46 0.09 8.76 14.00
CA SER A 46 1.34 9.43 13.58
C SER A 46 1.48 10.85 14.18
N ARG A 47 0.41 11.65 14.14
CA ARG A 47 0.42 12.99 14.78
C ARG A 47 0.57 12.94 16.30
N GLU A 48 -0.08 11.97 16.96
CA GLU A 48 0.00 11.80 18.42
C GLU A 48 1.41 11.39 18.84
N VAL A 49 2.09 10.53 18.10
CA VAL A 49 3.49 10.13 18.31
C VAL A 49 4.42 11.34 18.23
N LEU A 50 4.34 12.10 17.16
CA LEU A 50 5.13 13.33 16.99
C LEU A 50 4.85 14.37 18.08
N LYS A 51 3.58 14.55 18.46
CA LYS A 51 3.19 15.46 19.56
C LYS A 51 3.74 15.04 20.92
N ALA A 52 3.96 13.74 21.12
CA ALA A 52 4.57 13.21 22.33
C ALA A 52 6.11 13.38 22.37
N GLY A 53 6.72 13.97 21.31
CA GLY A 53 8.16 14.17 21.21
C GLY A 53 8.92 12.94 20.70
N LEU A 54 8.21 11.92 20.21
CA LEU A 54 8.81 10.71 19.65
C LEU A 54 8.95 10.83 18.13
N LEU A 55 9.96 10.19 17.55
CA LEU A 55 10.08 10.05 16.11
C LEU A 55 9.01 9.06 15.58
N TRP A 56 8.43 9.41 14.45
CA TRP A 56 7.54 8.52 13.69
C TRP A 56 8.30 7.86 12.56
N VAL A 57 8.45 6.53 12.60
CA VAL A 57 9.13 5.78 11.55
C VAL A 57 8.11 5.40 10.48
N GLY A 58 7.89 6.31 9.53
CA GLY A 58 6.89 6.14 8.47
C GLY A 58 6.62 7.45 7.74
N PRO A 59 5.75 7.43 6.72
CA PRO A 59 5.41 8.63 5.95
C PRO A 59 4.59 9.61 6.80
N SER A 60 4.56 10.87 6.34
CA SER A 60 3.85 11.94 7.06
C SER A 60 2.35 11.65 7.18
N ALA A 61 1.73 12.12 8.26
CA ALA A 61 0.29 11.99 8.49
C ALA A 61 -0.56 12.57 7.33
N ARG A 62 -0.02 13.55 6.57
CA ARG A 62 -0.65 14.11 5.37
C ARG A 62 -0.71 13.08 4.25
N VAL A 63 0.38 12.36 4.02
CA VAL A 63 0.46 11.31 2.99
C VAL A 63 -0.48 10.15 3.36
N ILE A 64 -0.43 9.68 4.61
CA ILE A 64 -1.34 8.63 5.10
C ILE A 64 -2.81 9.03 4.88
N THR A 65 -3.19 10.27 5.25
CA THR A 65 -4.56 10.75 5.06
C THR A 65 -4.97 10.80 3.59
N SER A 66 -4.05 11.24 2.71
CA SER A 66 -4.35 11.41 1.29
C SER A 66 -4.51 10.07 0.59
N MET A 67 -3.71 9.07 0.97
CA MET A 67 -3.70 7.75 0.33
C MET A 67 -4.75 6.80 0.93
N GLY A 68 -5.21 7.07 2.15
CA GLY A 68 -6.28 6.28 2.79
C GLY A 68 -7.67 6.45 2.17
N ASP A 69 -7.88 7.45 1.31
CA ASP A 69 -9.09 7.64 0.50
C ASP A 69 -8.79 7.30 -0.96
N LYS A 70 -9.35 6.19 -1.45
CA LYS A 70 -9.05 5.66 -2.81
C LYS A 70 -9.41 6.63 -3.94
N LEU A 71 -10.45 7.44 -3.77
CA LEU A 71 -10.84 8.44 -4.78
C LEU A 71 -9.80 9.57 -4.85
N LYS A 72 -9.32 10.03 -3.69
CA LYS A 72 -8.25 11.04 -3.64
C LYS A 72 -6.93 10.49 -4.16
N ALA A 73 -6.62 9.25 -3.82
CA ALA A 73 -5.40 8.60 -4.29
C ALA A 73 -5.38 8.49 -5.83
N LYS A 74 -6.50 8.09 -6.45
CA LYS A 74 -6.63 8.04 -7.91
C LYS A 74 -6.53 9.43 -8.55
N ASP A 75 -7.22 10.43 -8.02
CA ASP A 75 -7.13 11.80 -8.52
C ASP A 75 -5.69 12.34 -8.47
N LEU A 76 -4.95 12.03 -7.40
CA LEU A 76 -3.54 12.40 -7.28
C LEU A 76 -2.64 11.63 -8.25
N ALA A 77 -2.92 10.35 -8.49
CA ALA A 77 -2.22 9.53 -9.49
C ALA A 77 -2.43 10.08 -10.90
N GLU A 78 -3.67 10.39 -11.29
CA GLU A 78 -4.00 11.01 -12.59
C GLU A 78 -3.29 12.37 -12.75
N LYS A 79 -3.32 13.23 -11.72
CA LYS A 79 -2.61 14.51 -11.71
C LYS A 79 -1.10 14.39 -11.75
N ALA A 80 -0.55 13.25 -11.38
CA ALA A 80 0.87 12.91 -11.52
C ALA A 80 1.20 12.30 -12.89
N GLY A 81 0.19 12.05 -13.74
CA GLY A 81 0.36 11.38 -15.05
C GLY A 81 0.63 9.88 -14.91
N VAL A 82 0.12 9.26 -13.84
CA VAL A 82 0.16 7.81 -13.65
C VAL A 82 -1.11 7.20 -14.23
N PRO A 83 -1.02 6.14 -15.04
CA PRO A 83 -2.21 5.51 -15.63
C PRO A 83 -3.19 5.01 -14.56
N THR A 84 -4.48 5.26 -14.76
CA THR A 84 -5.57 4.77 -13.90
C THR A 84 -6.64 4.10 -14.73
N LEU A 85 -7.33 3.10 -14.16
CA LEU A 85 -8.48 2.50 -14.85
C LEU A 85 -9.63 3.50 -14.96
N PRO A 86 -10.39 3.48 -16.08
CA PRO A 86 -11.62 4.25 -16.21
C PRO A 86 -12.55 3.98 -15.04
N MET A 87 -13.07 5.04 -14.43
CA MET A 87 -13.96 4.94 -13.28
C MET A 87 -15.03 6.02 -13.25
N THR A 88 -16.07 5.80 -12.45
CA THR A 88 -17.12 6.80 -12.16
C THR A 88 -17.67 6.62 -10.76
N THR A 89 -18.07 7.71 -10.12
CA THR A 89 -18.88 7.71 -8.89
C THR A 89 -20.38 7.85 -9.18
N ASP A 90 -20.75 8.14 -10.46
CA ASP A 90 -22.14 8.25 -10.89
C ASP A 90 -22.61 6.93 -11.55
N PRO A 91 -23.53 6.18 -10.92
CA PRO A 91 -24.04 4.93 -11.48
C PRO A 91 -24.64 5.07 -12.89
N ARG A 92 -25.16 6.24 -13.25
CA ARG A 92 -25.75 6.48 -14.58
C ARG A 92 -24.69 6.42 -15.69
N LYS A 93 -23.43 6.69 -15.35
CA LYS A 93 -22.27 6.64 -16.25
C LYS A 93 -21.57 5.27 -16.28
N ALA A 94 -22.06 4.28 -15.55
CA ALA A 94 -21.46 2.96 -15.52
C ALA A 94 -21.31 2.32 -16.91
N LYS A 95 -22.24 2.57 -17.81
CA LYS A 95 -22.17 2.07 -19.19
C LYS A 95 -20.98 2.66 -19.97
N GLU A 96 -20.55 3.86 -19.66
CA GLU A 96 -19.38 4.52 -20.30
C GLU A 96 -18.06 3.85 -19.86
N VAL A 97 -18.00 3.35 -18.63
CA VAL A 97 -16.85 2.59 -18.13
C VAL A 97 -16.75 1.21 -18.81
N GLY A 98 -17.88 0.61 -19.17
CA GLY A 98 -17.97 -0.64 -19.93
C GLY A 98 -17.87 -1.91 -19.06
N TYR A 99 -18.84 -2.82 -19.24
CA TYR A 99 -18.90 -4.10 -18.54
C TYR A 99 -17.80 -5.08 -19.01
N PRO A 100 -17.33 -6.00 -18.16
CA PRO A 100 -17.63 -6.12 -16.73
C PRO A 100 -17.04 -4.96 -15.92
N LEU A 101 -17.70 -4.64 -14.80
CA LEU A 101 -17.34 -3.57 -13.88
C LEU A 101 -16.95 -4.12 -12.52
N LEU A 102 -16.19 -3.37 -11.77
CA LEU A 102 -15.87 -3.63 -10.37
C LEU A 102 -16.37 -2.48 -9.51
N ILE A 103 -17.26 -2.75 -8.56
CA ILE A 103 -17.66 -1.80 -7.52
C ILE A 103 -16.69 -1.93 -6.37
N LYS A 104 -16.20 -0.80 -5.85
CA LYS A 104 -15.27 -0.73 -4.72
C LYS A 104 -15.73 0.30 -3.70
N ALA A 105 -15.49 0.03 -2.41
CA ALA A 105 -15.61 1.04 -1.36
C ALA A 105 -14.50 2.10 -1.51
N ALA A 106 -14.83 3.37 -1.27
CA ALA A 106 -13.85 4.47 -1.30
C ALA A 106 -12.88 4.42 -0.12
N ALA A 107 -13.32 3.88 1.02
CA ALA A 107 -12.52 3.69 2.23
C ALA A 107 -12.23 2.19 2.46
N GLY A 108 -11.16 1.91 3.22
CA GLY A 108 -10.78 0.56 3.65
C GLY A 108 -10.04 -0.25 2.59
N GLY A 109 -9.77 -1.52 2.91
CA GLY A 109 -8.97 -2.46 2.11
C GLY A 109 -9.39 -3.91 2.29
N GLY A 110 -8.56 -4.85 1.82
CA GLY A 110 -8.81 -6.29 1.99
C GLY A 110 -9.99 -6.85 1.20
N GLY A 111 -10.41 -6.17 0.12
CA GLY A 111 -11.46 -6.65 -0.78
C GLY A 111 -12.89 -6.56 -0.24
N LYS A 112 -13.10 -6.01 0.97
CA LYS A 112 -14.46 -5.81 1.51
C LYS A 112 -15.22 -4.78 0.69
N GLY A 113 -16.48 -5.09 0.37
CA GLY A 113 -17.35 -4.23 -0.46
C GLY A 113 -17.03 -4.27 -1.95
N MET A 114 -16.16 -5.20 -2.40
CA MET A 114 -15.89 -5.39 -3.83
C MET A 114 -16.90 -6.33 -4.48
N ARG A 115 -17.43 -5.92 -5.66
CA ARG A 115 -18.39 -6.72 -6.43
C ARG A 115 -18.16 -6.57 -7.92
N ILE A 116 -18.03 -7.70 -8.60
CA ILE A 116 -18.00 -7.75 -10.07
C ILE A 116 -19.44 -7.67 -10.55
N VAL A 117 -19.68 -6.84 -11.57
CA VAL A 117 -20.98 -6.61 -12.19
C VAL A 117 -20.81 -6.87 -13.69
N ASN A 118 -21.49 -7.90 -14.20
CA ASN A 118 -21.36 -8.31 -15.58
C ASN A 118 -22.36 -7.61 -16.53
N SER A 119 -23.43 -7.07 -15.98
CA SER A 119 -24.48 -6.44 -16.78
C SER A 119 -25.20 -5.31 -16.04
N ALA A 120 -25.86 -4.44 -16.80
CA ALA A 120 -26.67 -3.34 -16.25
C ALA A 120 -27.81 -3.80 -15.33
N LYS A 121 -28.31 -5.04 -15.53
CA LYS A 121 -29.39 -5.58 -14.70
C LYS A 121 -28.99 -5.80 -13.25
N GLU A 122 -27.70 -6.15 -13.00
CA GLU A 122 -27.17 -6.45 -11.68
C GLU A 122 -26.69 -5.19 -10.94
N LEU A 123 -26.48 -4.07 -11.66
CA LEU A 123 -25.76 -2.91 -11.15
C LEU A 123 -26.39 -2.32 -9.89
N ASN A 124 -27.69 -2.05 -9.91
CA ASN A 124 -28.36 -1.37 -8.80
C ASN A 124 -28.37 -2.19 -7.51
N GLU A 125 -28.56 -3.50 -7.62
CA GLU A 125 -28.55 -4.40 -6.48
C GLU A 125 -27.12 -4.49 -5.90
N SER A 126 -26.13 -4.65 -6.77
CA SER A 126 -24.72 -4.72 -6.40
C SER A 126 -24.23 -3.43 -5.71
N ILE A 127 -24.66 -2.26 -6.18
CA ILE A 127 -24.37 -0.96 -5.53
C ILE A 127 -24.91 -0.94 -4.09
N LYS A 128 -26.20 -1.25 -3.91
CA LYS A 128 -26.82 -1.25 -2.58
C LYS A 128 -26.14 -2.21 -1.62
N ALA A 129 -25.74 -3.38 -2.11
CA ALA A 129 -25.04 -4.36 -1.30
C ALA A 129 -23.62 -3.88 -0.93
N ALA A 130 -22.86 -3.34 -1.89
CA ALA A 130 -21.54 -2.79 -1.64
C ALA A 130 -21.57 -1.61 -0.64
N GLN A 131 -22.55 -0.72 -0.75
CA GLN A 131 -22.73 0.41 0.17
C GLN A 131 -23.01 -0.06 1.61
N ARG A 132 -23.87 -1.06 1.78
CA ARG A 132 -24.16 -1.65 3.12
C ARG A 132 -22.90 -2.26 3.74
N GLU A 133 -22.13 -3.01 2.97
CA GLU A 133 -20.88 -3.61 3.44
C GLU A 133 -19.82 -2.55 3.78
N ALA A 134 -19.68 -1.55 2.94
CA ALA A 134 -18.75 -0.44 3.15
C ALA A 134 -19.13 0.34 4.42
N LYS A 135 -20.41 0.64 4.63
CA LYS A 135 -20.91 1.31 5.83
C LYS A 135 -20.66 0.49 7.10
N SER A 136 -20.95 -0.80 7.05
CA SER A 136 -20.72 -1.71 8.19
C SER A 136 -19.25 -1.91 8.51
N GLY A 137 -18.39 -2.05 7.45
CA GLY A 137 -16.98 -2.38 7.64
C GLY A 137 -16.08 -1.17 7.91
N PHE A 138 -16.43 0.00 7.36
CA PHE A 138 -15.55 1.18 7.37
C PHE A 138 -16.23 2.45 7.89
N GLY A 139 -17.53 2.42 8.21
CA GLY A 139 -18.31 3.59 8.61
C GLY A 139 -18.62 4.58 7.46
N ASP A 140 -18.19 4.28 6.24
CA ASP A 140 -18.31 5.09 5.02
C ASP A 140 -19.00 4.28 3.94
N ASP A 141 -20.11 4.78 3.38
CA ASP A 141 -20.88 4.11 2.33
C ASP A 141 -20.54 4.59 0.91
N ARG A 142 -19.56 5.48 0.77
CA ARG A 142 -19.09 5.91 -0.54
C ARG A 142 -18.49 4.74 -1.31
N ILE A 143 -18.94 4.58 -2.55
CA ILE A 143 -18.42 3.58 -3.50
C ILE A 143 -18.03 4.27 -4.81
N PHE A 144 -17.24 3.59 -5.61
CA PHE A 144 -17.00 3.94 -7.00
C PHE A 144 -17.04 2.69 -7.88
N ILE A 145 -17.24 2.92 -9.15
CA ILE A 145 -17.38 1.89 -10.20
C ILE A 145 -16.16 2.03 -11.11
N GLU A 146 -15.44 0.94 -11.31
CA GLU A 146 -14.20 0.91 -12.08
C GLU A 146 -14.27 -0.18 -13.15
N LYS A 147 -13.51 -0.03 -14.22
CA LYS A 147 -13.33 -1.10 -15.20
C LYS A 147 -12.75 -2.34 -14.53
N TYR A 148 -13.36 -3.50 -14.77
CA TYR A 148 -12.81 -4.77 -14.31
C TYR A 148 -11.86 -5.35 -15.36
N VAL A 149 -10.68 -5.79 -14.92
CA VAL A 149 -9.67 -6.48 -15.75
C VAL A 149 -9.66 -7.95 -15.35
N PRO A 150 -10.21 -8.85 -16.16
CA PRO A 150 -10.45 -10.24 -15.75
C PRO A 150 -9.18 -11.07 -15.53
N VAL A 151 -8.14 -10.82 -16.33
CA VAL A 151 -6.88 -11.55 -16.26
C VAL A 151 -5.78 -10.52 -16.01
N SER A 152 -5.50 -10.33 -14.74
CA SER A 152 -4.55 -9.31 -14.31
C SER A 152 -3.60 -9.84 -13.25
N ARG A 153 -2.44 -9.20 -13.19
CA ARG A 153 -1.44 -9.41 -12.16
C ARG A 153 -1.42 -8.24 -11.19
N HIS A 154 -1.12 -8.56 -9.96
CA HIS A 154 -0.89 -7.59 -8.90
C HIS A 154 0.61 -7.39 -8.74
N ILE A 155 1.09 -6.28 -9.24
CA ILE A 155 2.52 -5.92 -9.20
C ILE A 155 2.66 -4.62 -8.45
N GLU A 156 3.67 -4.53 -7.62
CA GLU A 156 3.89 -3.38 -6.77
C GLU A 156 5.33 -2.89 -6.83
N ILE A 157 5.52 -1.59 -6.70
CA ILE A 157 6.83 -0.95 -6.71
C ILE A 157 7.17 -0.46 -5.30
N GLN A 158 8.28 -0.97 -4.75
CA GLN A 158 8.83 -0.48 -3.49
C GLN A 158 9.47 0.87 -3.69
N ILE A 159 9.11 1.86 -2.88
CA ILE A 159 9.74 3.17 -2.86
C ILE A 159 10.40 3.45 -1.50
N LEU A 160 11.45 4.26 -1.53
CA LEU A 160 12.07 4.90 -0.37
C LEU A 160 12.24 6.39 -0.66
N GLY A 161 11.94 7.24 0.32
CA GLY A 161 12.11 8.68 0.22
C GLY A 161 12.64 9.28 1.51
N ASP A 162 13.53 10.30 1.39
CA ASP A 162 13.99 11.08 2.52
C ASP A 162 13.21 12.40 2.70
N SER A 163 13.46 13.10 3.78
CA SER A 163 12.86 14.41 4.06
C SER A 163 13.45 15.57 3.21
N HIS A 164 14.48 15.29 2.42
CA HIS A 164 15.18 16.26 1.58
C HIS A 164 14.66 16.25 0.13
N GLY A 165 13.82 15.28 -0.22
CA GLY A 165 13.18 15.16 -1.53
C GLY A 165 13.86 14.16 -2.46
N ASN A 166 14.87 13.41 -2.01
CA ASN A 166 15.41 12.29 -2.74
C ASN A 166 14.45 11.10 -2.60
N ILE A 167 14.09 10.49 -3.71
CA ILE A 167 13.16 9.35 -3.75
C ILE A 167 13.63 8.39 -4.82
N VAL A 168 13.75 7.12 -4.44
CA VAL A 168 14.13 6.01 -5.31
C VAL A 168 13.09 4.89 -5.28
N HIS A 169 13.12 4.02 -6.28
CA HIS A 169 12.39 2.76 -6.24
C HIS A 169 13.35 1.57 -6.21
N LEU A 170 12.97 0.52 -5.50
CA LEU A 170 13.76 -0.69 -5.32
C LEU A 170 13.28 -1.86 -6.20
N GLY A 171 12.60 -1.55 -7.31
CA GLY A 171 12.03 -2.54 -8.21
C GLY A 171 10.65 -3.05 -7.76
N GLU A 172 10.19 -4.07 -8.47
CA GLU A 172 8.87 -4.64 -8.29
C GLU A 172 8.88 -5.92 -7.48
N ARG A 173 7.67 -6.21 -6.94
CA ARG A 173 7.26 -7.51 -6.43
C ARG A 173 6.02 -7.99 -7.17
N GLU A 174 5.96 -9.27 -7.46
CA GLU A 174 4.79 -9.98 -7.97
C GLU A 174 3.98 -10.51 -6.80
N CYS A 175 2.71 -10.12 -6.69
CA CYS A 175 1.84 -10.46 -5.57
C CYS A 175 0.49 -11.05 -6.03
N SER A 176 0.43 -11.66 -7.21
CA SER A 176 -0.82 -12.15 -7.81
C SER A 176 -1.36 -13.42 -7.16
N ILE A 177 -0.52 -14.20 -6.47
CA ILE A 177 -0.97 -15.42 -5.80
C ILE A 177 -1.61 -15.07 -4.48
N GLN A 178 -2.93 -15.04 -4.48
CA GLN A 178 -3.75 -14.57 -3.37
C GLN A 178 -4.89 -15.54 -3.03
N ARG A 179 -5.27 -15.57 -1.74
CA ARG A 179 -6.47 -16.25 -1.27
C ARG A 179 -7.44 -15.20 -0.71
N ARG A 180 -8.61 -15.03 -1.34
CA ARG A 180 -9.62 -14.04 -0.92
C ARG A 180 -9.05 -12.62 -0.78
N HIS A 181 -8.25 -12.18 -1.76
CA HIS A 181 -7.54 -10.89 -1.80
C HIS A 181 -6.44 -10.73 -0.74
N GLN A 182 -5.98 -11.83 -0.14
CA GLN A 182 -4.84 -11.84 0.76
C GLN A 182 -3.65 -12.48 0.05
N LYS A 183 -2.54 -11.77 -0.03
CA LYS A 183 -1.28 -12.24 -0.62
C LYS A 183 -0.80 -13.49 0.15
N ILE A 184 -0.29 -14.50 -0.57
CA ILE A 184 0.16 -15.78 0.01
C ILE A 184 1.58 -16.09 -0.42
N ILE A 185 1.90 -15.86 -1.70
CA ILE A 185 3.23 -16.02 -2.27
C ILE A 185 3.58 -14.74 -2.99
N GLU A 186 4.73 -14.21 -2.67
CA GLU A 186 5.29 -13.01 -3.27
C GLU A 186 6.68 -13.31 -3.81
N GLU A 187 7.04 -12.71 -4.94
CA GLU A 187 8.36 -12.90 -5.55
C GLU A 187 8.93 -11.60 -6.13
N SER A 188 10.24 -11.53 -6.20
CA SER A 188 10.99 -10.48 -6.87
C SER A 188 12.19 -11.10 -7.61
N PRO A 189 12.45 -10.72 -8.88
CA PRO A 189 11.60 -9.90 -9.75
C PRO A 189 10.35 -10.64 -10.22
N SER A 190 9.37 -9.91 -10.76
CA SER A 190 8.19 -10.51 -11.39
C SER A 190 8.55 -11.21 -12.69
N PRO A 191 8.08 -12.45 -12.92
CA PRO A 191 8.29 -13.15 -14.20
C PRO A 191 7.54 -12.51 -15.36
N ARG A 192 6.58 -11.59 -15.09
CA ARG A 192 5.80 -10.86 -16.09
C ARG A 192 6.46 -9.56 -16.53
N VAL A 193 7.26 -8.96 -15.67
CA VAL A 193 7.82 -7.62 -15.86
C VAL A 193 9.16 -7.72 -16.58
N ASP A 194 9.19 -7.28 -17.82
CA ASP A 194 10.43 -7.06 -18.57
C ASP A 194 11.13 -5.74 -18.15
N PRO A 195 12.37 -5.49 -18.59
CA PRO A 195 13.10 -4.28 -18.22
C PRO A 195 12.41 -2.98 -18.61
N GLU A 196 11.72 -2.93 -19.75
CA GLU A 196 11.02 -1.75 -20.23
C GLU A 196 9.80 -1.45 -19.36
N MET A 197 9.03 -2.48 -19.01
CA MET A 197 7.89 -2.35 -18.10
C MET A 197 8.35 -1.95 -16.70
N ARG A 198 9.44 -2.53 -16.17
CA ARG A 198 10.03 -2.15 -14.87
C ARG A 198 10.37 -0.68 -14.84
N GLU A 199 11.03 -0.19 -15.88
CA GLU A 199 11.38 1.23 -15.98
C GLU A 199 10.14 2.12 -16.05
N ALA A 200 9.13 1.73 -16.84
CA ALA A 200 7.89 2.50 -16.97
C ALA A 200 7.11 2.55 -15.65
N MET A 201 6.97 1.43 -14.96
CA MET A 201 6.29 1.33 -13.66
C MET A 201 7.07 2.07 -12.57
N GLY A 202 8.40 1.92 -12.54
CA GLY A 202 9.28 2.66 -11.63
C GLY A 202 9.15 4.18 -11.81
N LYS A 203 9.21 4.66 -13.06
CA LYS A 203 8.98 6.08 -13.38
C LYS A 203 7.60 6.58 -12.95
N ALA A 204 6.55 5.77 -13.16
CA ALA A 204 5.20 6.11 -12.72
C ALA A 204 5.12 6.20 -11.18
N ALA A 205 5.71 5.24 -10.48
CA ALA A 205 5.80 5.26 -9.02
C ALA A 205 6.53 6.49 -8.50
N LEU A 206 7.71 6.81 -9.06
CA LEU A 206 8.48 7.99 -8.66
C LEU A 206 7.74 9.31 -8.93
N LYS A 207 7.00 9.43 -10.04
CA LYS A 207 6.16 10.61 -10.31
C LYS A 207 5.12 10.83 -9.22
N LEU A 208 4.41 9.78 -8.82
CA LEU A 208 3.42 9.87 -7.74
C LEU A 208 4.08 10.16 -6.40
N ALA A 209 5.16 9.47 -6.06
CA ALA A 209 5.90 9.66 -4.81
C ALA A 209 6.43 11.09 -4.67
N LYS A 210 7.02 11.66 -5.73
CA LYS A 210 7.47 13.07 -5.79
C LYS A 210 6.30 14.04 -5.62
N LYS A 211 5.14 13.78 -6.27
CA LYS A 211 3.93 14.59 -6.12
C LYS A 211 3.42 14.60 -4.68
N LEU A 212 3.52 13.48 -4.00
CA LEU A 212 3.13 13.32 -2.60
C LEU A 212 4.16 13.93 -1.63
N LYS A 213 5.39 14.17 -2.06
CA LYS A 213 6.56 14.42 -1.20
C LYS A 213 6.66 13.28 -0.18
N TYR A 214 6.79 12.06 -0.72
CA TYR A 214 6.78 10.84 0.07
C TYR A 214 8.08 10.72 0.86
N GLU A 215 7.97 10.34 2.12
CA GLU A 215 9.08 10.09 3.04
C GLU A 215 8.94 8.68 3.61
N SER A 216 10.06 8.03 3.97
CA SER A 216 10.14 6.67 4.48
C SER A 216 9.85 5.61 3.40
N ALA A 217 9.65 4.36 3.82
CA ALA A 217 9.26 3.26 2.93
C ALA A 217 7.77 3.30 2.59
N GLY A 218 7.45 2.94 1.37
CA GLY A 218 6.08 2.74 0.91
C GLY A 218 6.03 1.92 -0.36
N THR A 219 4.83 1.54 -0.75
CA THR A 219 4.62 0.69 -1.91
C THR A 219 3.50 1.25 -2.77
N ILE A 220 3.75 1.34 -4.07
CA ILE A 220 2.75 1.74 -5.06
C ILE A 220 2.31 0.50 -5.82
N GLU A 221 1.06 0.13 -5.67
CA GLU A 221 0.49 -1.06 -6.26
C GLU A 221 -0.15 -0.76 -7.61
N PHE A 222 0.04 -1.69 -8.53
CA PHE A 222 -0.48 -1.64 -9.90
C PHE A 222 -1.20 -2.92 -10.26
N LEU A 223 -2.24 -2.76 -11.07
CA LEU A 223 -2.88 -3.84 -11.79
C LEU A 223 -2.26 -3.90 -13.18
N VAL A 224 -1.76 -5.05 -13.60
CA VAL A 224 -1.17 -5.27 -14.93
C VAL A 224 -2.04 -6.24 -15.71
N ASP A 225 -2.51 -5.87 -16.90
CA ASP A 225 -3.17 -6.81 -17.79
C ASP A 225 -2.15 -7.83 -18.31
N ASP A 226 -2.42 -9.11 -18.08
CA ASP A 226 -1.47 -10.18 -18.40
C ASP A 226 -1.26 -10.37 -19.92
N LYS A 227 -2.22 -9.90 -20.75
CA LYS A 227 -2.16 -10.02 -22.20
C LYS A 227 -1.49 -8.81 -22.87
N SER A 228 -1.98 -7.61 -22.56
CA SER A 228 -1.49 -6.39 -23.20
C SER A 228 -0.21 -5.84 -22.56
N GLY A 229 0.02 -6.13 -21.29
CA GLY A 229 1.09 -5.50 -20.52
C GLY A 229 0.78 -4.06 -20.09
N GLU A 230 -0.42 -3.57 -20.35
CA GLU A 230 -0.86 -2.28 -19.82
C GLU A 230 -0.98 -2.36 -18.29
N PHE A 231 -0.60 -1.28 -17.60
CA PHE A 231 -0.68 -1.22 -16.14
C PHE A 231 -1.41 0.02 -15.66
N TRP A 232 -2.09 -0.11 -14.54
CA TRP A 232 -2.86 0.97 -13.91
C TRP A 232 -2.64 1.01 -12.41
N PHE A 233 -2.57 2.21 -11.88
CA PHE A 233 -2.50 2.47 -10.45
C PHE A 233 -3.66 1.82 -9.70
N LEU A 234 -3.36 1.13 -8.63
CA LEU A 234 -4.33 0.49 -7.75
C LEU A 234 -4.46 1.24 -6.43
N GLU A 235 -3.38 1.30 -5.65
CA GLU A 235 -3.34 2.01 -4.37
C GLU A 235 -1.89 2.27 -3.91
N VAL A 236 -1.74 3.04 -2.83
CA VAL A 236 -0.46 3.23 -2.12
C VAL A 236 -0.59 2.67 -0.72
N ASN A 237 0.31 1.76 -0.35
CA ASN A 237 0.47 1.35 1.03
C ASN A 237 1.52 2.24 1.70
N THR A 238 1.04 3.03 2.68
CA THR A 238 1.86 4.05 3.37
C THR A 238 2.56 3.47 4.59
N ARG A 239 3.19 2.32 4.41
CA ARG A 239 3.85 1.52 5.47
C ARG A 239 4.81 0.50 4.87
N LEU A 240 5.56 -0.16 5.75
CA LEU A 240 6.29 -1.36 5.38
C LEU A 240 5.31 -2.47 4.98
N GLN A 241 5.62 -3.22 3.94
CA GLN A 241 4.87 -4.40 3.54
C GLN A 241 5.43 -5.68 4.20
N VAL A 242 4.60 -6.72 4.37
CA VAL A 242 5.05 -8.02 4.86
C VAL A 242 6.11 -8.58 3.93
N GLU A 243 5.89 -8.46 2.64
CA GLU A 243 6.68 -8.97 1.53
C GLU A 243 7.95 -8.16 1.19
N HIS A 244 8.36 -7.20 2.06
CA HIS A 244 9.62 -6.46 1.84
C HIS A 244 10.87 -7.34 1.76
N PRO A 245 10.95 -8.53 2.42
CA PRO A 245 12.15 -9.34 2.39
C PRO A 245 12.58 -9.82 1.00
N VAL A 246 11.64 -10.02 0.06
CA VAL A 246 12.03 -10.41 -1.31
C VAL A 246 12.72 -9.27 -2.05
N THR A 247 12.39 -8.02 -1.75
CA THR A 247 13.10 -6.85 -2.27
C THR A 247 14.48 -6.72 -1.63
N GLU A 248 14.60 -6.89 -0.32
CA GLU A 248 15.88 -6.87 0.38
C GLU A 248 16.83 -7.95 -0.14
N ALA A 249 16.31 -9.16 -0.35
CA ALA A 249 17.10 -10.28 -0.87
C ALA A 249 17.62 -10.03 -2.29
N THR A 250 16.90 -9.27 -3.12
CA THR A 250 17.29 -9.01 -4.51
C THR A 250 18.08 -7.71 -4.69
N THR A 251 17.99 -6.75 -3.76
CA THR A 251 18.69 -5.46 -3.85
C THR A 251 19.87 -5.35 -2.88
N GLY A 252 19.87 -6.13 -1.79
CA GLY A 252 20.82 -6.00 -0.70
C GLY A 252 20.57 -4.79 0.21
N ILE A 253 19.48 -4.05 0.03
CA ILE A 253 19.11 -2.89 0.83
C ILE A 253 18.19 -3.32 1.98
N ASP A 254 18.60 -3.13 3.23
CA ASP A 254 17.78 -3.34 4.43
C ASP A 254 16.79 -2.18 4.58
N ILE A 255 15.53 -2.43 4.21
CA ILE A 255 14.48 -1.41 4.16
C ILE A 255 14.13 -0.91 5.57
N VAL A 256 14.13 -1.78 6.57
CA VAL A 256 13.83 -1.40 7.95
C VAL A 256 14.95 -0.52 8.52
N HIS A 257 16.19 -0.86 8.25
CA HIS A 257 17.34 -0.03 8.63
C HIS A 257 17.26 1.36 7.95
N GLU A 258 16.97 1.40 6.66
CA GLU A 258 16.77 2.67 5.96
C GLU A 258 15.62 3.49 6.57
N GLN A 259 14.49 2.87 6.92
CA GLN A 259 13.39 3.59 7.58
C GLN A 259 13.84 4.27 8.89
N LEU A 260 14.69 3.61 9.68
CA LEU A 260 15.22 4.18 10.92
C LEU A 260 16.18 5.36 10.65
N ARG A 261 17.05 5.23 9.66
CA ARG A 261 17.96 6.30 9.22
C ARG A 261 17.18 7.54 8.73
N LEU A 262 16.21 7.30 7.85
CA LEU A 262 15.37 8.35 7.27
C LEU A 262 14.52 9.06 8.33
N ALA A 263 14.01 8.32 9.34
CA ALA A 263 13.27 8.92 10.46
C ALA A 263 14.13 9.83 11.34
N ARG A 264 15.45 9.62 11.36
CA ARG A 264 16.43 10.51 12.01
C ARG A 264 16.78 11.74 11.17
N GLY A 265 16.22 11.87 9.97
CA GLY A 265 16.50 12.98 9.06
C GLY A 265 17.75 12.80 8.21
N GLU A 266 18.32 11.59 8.15
CA GLU A 266 19.42 11.28 7.26
C GLU A 266 18.95 11.29 5.79
N ILE A 267 19.89 11.60 4.89
CA ILE A 267 19.65 11.52 3.44
C ILE A 267 19.81 10.09 2.95
N LEU A 268 19.13 9.75 1.85
CA LEU A 268 19.46 8.56 1.07
C LEU A 268 20.91 8.65 0.62
N GLY A 269 21.71 7.63 0.90
CA GLY A 269 23.14 7.63 0.57
C GLY A 269 23.44 7.14 -0.84
N TYR A 270 22.42 7.00 -1.71
CA TYR A 270 22.51 6.45 -3.06
C TYR A 270 21.42 7.03 -3.95
N ASP A 271 21.68 7.04 -5.26
CA ASP A 271 20.76 7.45 -6.30
C ASP A 271 20.09 6.23 -6.96
N GLN A 272 19.15 6.46 -7.89
CA GLN A 272 18.44 5.38 -8.59
C GLN A 272 19.37 4.48 -9.41
N GLU A 273 20.43 5.04 -9.95
CA GLU A 273 21.43 4.36 -10.79
C GLU A 273 22.34 3.42 -9.98
N ASP A 274 22.43 3.62 -8.68
CA ASP A 274 23.20 2.77 -7.77
C ASP A 274 22.47 1.49 -7.39
N ILE A 275 21.15 1.42 -7.65
CA ILE A 275 20.31 0.30 -7.26
C ILE A 275 20.34 -0.79 -8.34
N GLY A 276 20.93 -1.92 -7.99
CA GLY A 276 20.93 -3.13 -8.81
C GLY A 276 19.96 -4.20 -8.28
N TRP A 277 19.54 -5.09 -9.16
CA TRP A 277 18.72 -6.26 -8.81
C TRP A 277 19.51 -7.53 -9.14
N TYR A 278 19.67 -8.43 -8.16
CA TYR A 278 20.50 -9.61 -8.29
C TYR A 278 19.74 -10.85 -7.86
N GLY A 279 19.71 -11.85 -8.73
CA GLY A 279 19.03 -13.11 -8.45
C GLY A 279 17.50 -12.99 -8.40
N SER A 280 16.89 -13.84 -7.59
CA SER A 280 15.45 -13.87 -7.36
C SER A 280 15.15 -14.37 -5.94
N ALA A 281 14.02 -13.93 -5.39
CA ALA A 281 13.55 -14.32 -4.06
C ALA A 281 12.06 -14.61 -4.08
N ILE A 282 11.63 -15.60 -3.30
CA ILE A 282 10.22 -15.96 -3.12
C ILE A 282 9.94 -16.00 -1.63
N GLU A 283 8.85 -15.36 -1.23
CA GLU A 283 8.28 -15.42 0.12
C GLU A 283 6.99 -16.23 0.10
N ALA A 284 6.79 -17.06 1.11
CA ALA A 284 5.55 -17.78 1.34
C ALA A 284 5.05 -17.48 2.75
N ARG A 285 3.80 -17.03 2.87
CA ARG A 285 3.17 -16.75 4.17
C ARG A 285 2.67 -18.04 4.80
N LEU A 286 3.20 -18.34 5.99
CA LEU A 286 2.72 -19.44 6.81
C LEU A 286 1.65 -18.93 7.78
N TYR A 287 0.46 -19.50 7.69
CA TYR A 287 -0.66 -19.18 8.57
C TYR A 287 -0.87 -20.29 9.58
N ALA A 288 -0.82 -19.94 10.87
CA ALA A 288 -1.19 -20.85 11.95
C ALA A 288 -2.72 -20.84 12.11
N GLU A 289 -3.43 -21.37 11.13
CA GLU A 289 -4.88 -21.46 11.09
C GLU A 289 -5.31 -22.93 11.22
N ASP A 290 -6.48 -23.15 11.83
CA ASP A 290 -7.22 -24.40 11.70
C ASP A 290 -8.12 -24.26 10.47
N PRO A 291 -7.91 -25.04 9.40
CA PRO A 291 -8.70 -24.94 8.17
C PRO A 291 -10.05 -25.62 8.24
N ALA A 292 -10.40 -26.29 9.36
CA ALA A 292 -11.65 -27.05 9.55
C ALA A 292 -12.88 -26.16 9.77
#